data_56f3a5ef395568d720c9df5b44cd2793
#
_entry.id   56f3a5ef395568d720c9df5b44cd2793
#
_cell.length_a   1.000
_cell.length_b   1.000
_cell.length_c   1.000
_cell.angle_alpha   90.00
_cell.angle_beta   90.00
_cell.angle_gamma   90.00
#
_symmetry.space_group_name_H-M   'P 1'
#
loop_
_entity.id
_entity.type
_entity.pdbx_description
1 polymer ?
#
loop_
_entity_poly.entity_id
_entity_poly.type
_entity_poly.pdbx_seq_one_letter_code
_entity_poly.pdbx_strand_id
1 'polypeptide(L)'
;MAQDTTIAGYMKMGLWVSSTSTDMDIYATVRVLDEKGQEVFYNSFNSQKSPVSVGFLKASHRKQDPERATSYRPFMTHLASDYQPLVPGEKTQLEVEIWPATAVLKAGYRLLLNIQPYDGCFAAAGGPNGVYLHEYDATYHAGASNSIYTGGSEPSYLQIAVVPFKQ
;
A
#
# COMPACT_ATOMS: atom_id res chain seq x y z
N MET A 1 3.62 -16.20 9.85
CA MET A 1 4.89 -15.94 10.53
C MET A 1 5.38 -17.26 11.14
N ALA A 2 6.67 -17.60 10.97
CA ALA A 2 7.24 -18.81 11.59
C ALA A 2 7.45 -18.63 13.12
N GLN A 3 7.60 -17.40 13.57
CA GLN A 3 7.79 -17.00 14.97
C GLN A 3 7.18 -15.63 15.20
N ASP A 4 7.05 -15.24 16.47
CA ASP A 4 6.63 -13.88 16.83
C ASP A 4 7.55 -12.88 16.13
N THR A 5 6.98 -11.94 15.42
CA THR A 5 7.72 -10.99 14.59
C THR A 5 7.24 -9.57 14.89
N THR A 6 8.16 -8.68 15.22
CA THR A 6 7.86 -7.26 15.42
C THR A 6 8.18 -6.50 14.15
N ILE A 7 7.19 -5.82 13.59
CA ILE A 7 7.38 -4.83 12.55
C ILE A 7 7.51 -3.47 13.22
N ALA A 8 8.53 -2.68 12.86
CA ALA A 8 8.66 -1.30 13.34
C ALA A 8 9.41 -0.45 12.33
N GLY A 9 8.73 0.53 11.75
CA GLY A 9 9.32 1.48 10.81
C GLY A 9 8.54 1.64 9.52
N TYR A 10 9.22 2.18 8.52
CA TYR A 10 8.67 2.41 7.19
C TYR A 10 8.46 1.10 6.43
N MET A 11 7.46 1.13 5.56
CA MET A 11 7.20 0.07 4.59
C MET A 11 7.13 0.67 3.18
N LYS A 12 7.46 -0.14 2.19
CA LYS A 12 7.41 0.24 0.79
C LYS A 12 6.86 -0.92 -0.04
N MET A 13 5.99 -0.59 -0.99
CA MET A 13 5.53 -1.54 -1.98
C MET A 13 6.10 -1.17 -3.35
N GLY A 14 6.82 -2.08 -3.99
CA GLY A 14 7.21 -1.98 -5.38
C GLY A 14 6.24 -2.75 -6.25
N LEU A 15 5.67 -2.08 -7.26
CA LEU A 15 4.73 -2.69 -8.20
C LEU A 15 5.20 -2.51 -9.64
N TRP A 16 5.11 -3.57 -10.43
CA TRP A 16 5.05 -3.48 -11.87
C TRP A 16 3.61 -3.50 -12.32
N VAL A 17 3.18 -2.45 -13.02
CA VAL A 17 1.80 -2.26 -13.43
C VAL A 17 1.68 -1.88 -14.91
N SER A 18 0.51 -2.08 -15.49
CA SER A 18 0.07 -1.40 -16.70
C SER A 18 -1.40 -1.02 -16.57
N SER A 19 -1.83 -0.01 -17.30
CA SER A 19 -3.21 0.43 -17.38
C SER A 19 -3.63 0.61 -18.84
N THR A 20 -4.90 0.45 -19.15
CA THR A 20 -5.47 0.90 -20.42
C THR A 20 -5.77 2.39 -20.44
N SER A 21 -5.58 3.07 -19.30
CA SER A 21 -5.72 4.51 -19.12
C SER A 21 -4.36 5.20 -18.98
N THR A 22 -4.38 6.53 -18.99
CA THR A 22 -3.19 7.38 -18.79
C THR A 22 -2.84 7.59 -17.31
N ASP A 23 -3.65 7.07 -16.40
CA ASP A 23 -3.40 7.13 -14.95
C ASP A 23 -4.10 5.97 -14.23
N MET A 24 -3.72 5.75 -12.97
CA MET A 24 -4.38 4.83 -12.05
C MET A 24 -4.12 5.24 -10.61
N ASP A 25 -5.11 5.04 -9.75
CA ASP A 25 -4.96 5.20 -8.31
C ASP A 25 -4.65 3.84 -7.67
N ILE A 26 -3.75 3.87 -6.69
CA ILE A 26 -3.33 2.71 -5.92
C ILE A 26 -3.54 3.03 -4.44
N TYR A 27 -4.35 2.20 -3.80
CA TYR A 27 -4.53 2.18 -2.35
C TYR A 27 -4.08 0.82 -1.83
N ALA A 28 -3.06 0.85 -0.99
CA ALA A 28 -2.48 -0.32 -0.37
C ALA A 28 -2.87 -0.37 1.10
N THR A 29 -3.36 -1.51 1.55
CA THR A 29 -3.68 -1.75 2.97
C THR A 29 -2.95 -2.99 3.45
N VAL A 30 -2.08 -2.82 4.45
CA VAL A 30 -1.39 -3.92 5.11
C VAL A 30 -2.23 -4.41 6.27
N ARG A 31 -2.71 -5.64 6.17
CA ARG A 31 -3.57 -6.32 7.14
C ARG A 31 -2.87 -7.53 7.73
N VAL A 32 -3.36 -7.99 8.86
CA VAL A 32 -2.91 -9.22 9.52
C VAL A 32 -4.09 -10.15 9.70
N LEU A 33 -3.89 -11.40 9.36
CA LEU A 33 -4.84 -12.48 9.65
C LEU A 33 -4.23 -13.38 10.74
N ASP A 34 -5.05 -13.78 11.70
CA ASP A 34 -4.67 -14.78 12.71
C ASP A 34 -4.60 -16.20 12.09
N GLU A 35 -4.32 -17.19 12.92
CA GLU A 35 -4.22 -18.59 12.51
C GLU A 35 -5.54 -19.13 11.93
N LYS A 36 -6.67 -18.57 12.34
CA LYS A 36 -8.02 -18.94 11.87
C LYS A 36 -8.43 -18.19 10.61
N GLY A 37 -7.60 -17.25 10.14
CA GLY A 37 -7.90 -16.40 8.99
C GLY A 37 -8.79 -15.19 9.33
N GLN A 38 -8.97 -14.88 10.61
CA GLN A 38 -9.70 -13.70 11.04
C GLN A 38 -8.78 -12.49 11.07
N GLU A 39 -9.30 -11.32 10.67
CA GLU A 39 -8.51 -10.10 10.67
C GLU A 39 -8.21 -9.63 12.09
N VAL A 40 -6.93 -9.36 12.34
CA VAL A 40 -6.44 -8.75 13.58
C VAL A 40 -6.36 -7.24 13.38
N PHE A 41 -7.11 -6.52 14.20
CA PHE A 41 -7.13 -5.06 14.17
C PHE A 41 -6.24 -4.47 15.25
N TYR A 42 -5.68 -3.33 14.93
CA TYR A 42 -4.89 -2.50 15.84
C TYR A 42 -5.68 -1.25 16.21
N ASN A 43 -5.34 -0.62 17.32
CA ASN A 43 -5.98 0.62 17.73
C ASN A 43 -5.34 1.80 17.02
N SER A 44 -6.14 2.57 16.29
CA SER A 44 -5.74 3.89 15.80
C SER A 44 -5.80 4.94 16.92
N PHE A 45 -5.37 6.16 16.62
CA PHE A 45 -5.38 7.28 17.57
C PHE A 45 -6.77 7.60 18.17
N ASN A 46 -7.86 7.21 17.51
CA ASN A 46 -9.25 7.38 17.99
C ASN A 46 -9.81 6.12 18.65
N SER A 47 -8.97 5.18 19.06
CA SER A 47 -9.39 3.85 19.55
C SER A 47 -10.25 3.06 18.54
N GLN A 48 -10.24 3.46 17.29
CA GLN A 48 -10.91 2.73 16.23
C GLN A 48 -10.07 1.55 15.77
N LYS A 49 -10.73 0.49 15.37
CA LYS A 49 -10.08 -0.66 14.76
C LYS A 49 -9.46 -0.26 13.41
N SER A 50 -8.20 -0.56 13.23
CA SER A 50 -7.41 -0.17 12.06
C SER A 50 -6.60 -1.35 11.56
N PRO A 51 -6.30 -1.43 10.24
CA PRO A 51 -5.25 -2.31 9.74
C PRO A 51 -3.88 -1.89 10.27
N VAL A 52 -2.83 -2.64 9.96
CA VAL A 52 -1.45 -2.30 10.37
C VAL A 52 -1.03 -0.96 9.79
N SER A 53 -1.23 -0.78 8.49
CA SER A 53 -0.85 0.45 7.79
C SER A 53 -1.50 0.56 6.42
N VAL A 54 -1.39 1.75 5.86
CA VAL A 54 -1.93 2.11 4.54
C VAL A 54 -0.91 2.90 3.74
N GLY A 55 -1.05 2.88 2.42
CA GLY A 55 -0.26 3.68 1.51
C GLY A 55 -1.07 4.04 0.27
N PHE A 56 -0.71 5.14 -0.37
CA PHE A 56 -1.45 5.66 -1.53
C PHE A 56 -0.49 6.17 -2.58
N LEU A 57 -0.84 6.01 -3.83
CA LEU A 57 -0.14 6.64 -4.95
C LEU A 57 -1.07 6.80 -6.14
N LYS A 58 -1.12 8.01 -6.67
CA LYS A 58 -1.58 8.25 -8.04
C LYS A 58 -0.39 8.01 -8.98
N ALA A 59 -0.52 7.10 -9.95
CA ALA A 59 0.60 6.67 -10.78
C ALA A 59 1.29 7.81 -11.54
N SER A 60 0.53 8.83 -11.95
CA SER A 60 1.09 10.03 -12.59
C SER A 60 1.96 10.89 -11.66
N HIS A 61 1.87 10.70 -10.34
CA HIS A 61 2.66 11.39 -9.32
C HIS A 61 3.86 10.57 -8.82
N ARG A 62 4.34 9.59 -9.59
CA ARG A 62 5.40 8.65 -9.20
C ARG A 62 6.81 9.24 -9.16
N LYS A 63 7.00 10.50 -9.56
CA LYS A 63 8.32 11.15 -9.52
C LYS A 63 8.80 11.29 -8.09
N GLN A 64 9.91 10.63 -7.79
CA GLN A 64 10.54 10.71 -6.48
C GLN A 64 11.44 11.95 -6.37
N ASP A 65 11.48 12.52 -5.18
CA ASP A 65 12.41 13.56 -4.78
C ASP A 65 13.78 12.91 -4.49
N PRO A 66 14.83 13.20 -5.26
CA PRO A 66 16.12 12.53 -5.12
C PRO A 66 16.87 12.87 -3.83
N GLU A 67 16.51 13.98 -3.16
CA GLU A 67 17.14 14.39 -1.89
C GLU A 67 16.45 13.76 -0.67
N ARG A 68 15.15 13.43 -0.78
CA ARG A 68 14.32 12.97 0.33
C ARG A 68 13.96 11.49 0.26
N ALA A 69 13.92 10.91 -0.94
CA ALA A 69 13.65 9.48 -1.10
C ALA A 69 14.83 8.62 -0.61
N THR A 70 14.51 7.48 -0.03
CA THR A 70 15.49 6.51 0.46
C THR A 70 15.14 5.10 -0.05
N SER A 71 16.02 4.13 0.16
CA SER A 71 15.77 2.74 -0.24
C SER A 71 14.54 2.10 0.45
N TYR A 72 14.10 2.65 1.56
CA TYR A 72 12.98 2.14 2.37
C TYR A 72 11.77 3.08 2.41
N ARG A 73 11.92 4.32 1.93
CA ARG A 73 10.85 5.33 1.88
C ARG A 73 10.88 6.06 0.55
N PRO A 74 10.03 5.73 -0.40
CA PRO A 74 9.83 6.56 -1.58
C PRO A 74 9.15 7.86 -1.15
N PHE A 75 9.70 8.97 -1.57
CA PHE A 75 9.17 10.29 -1.25
C PHE A 75 8.89 11.02 -2.58
N MET A 76 7.61 11.32 -2.85
CA MET A 76 7.20 11.91 -4.12
C MET A 76 7.29 13.43 -4.07
N THR A 77 7.63 14.04 -5.21
CA THR A 77 7.73 15.52 -5.32
C THR A 77 6.35 16.18 -5.29
N HIS A 78 5.34 15.52 -5.87
CA HIS A 78 3.98 16.05 -6.05
C HIS A 78 3.93 17.44 -6.74
N LEU A 79 4.97 17.80 -7.50
CA LEU A 79 5.00 19.04 -8.27
C LEU A 79 4.23 18.87 -9.58
N ALA A 80 3.51 19.90 -10.00
CA ALA A 80 2.79 19.88 -11.28
C ALA A 80 3.74 19.69 -12.49
N SER A 81 4.99 20.21 -12.39
CA SER A 81 6.03 20.01 -13.39
C SER A 81 6.51 18.56 -13.52
N ASP A 82 6.28 17.74 -12.50
CA ASP A 82 6.74 16.37 -12.41
C ASP A 82 5.64 15.35 -12.72
N TYR A 83 4.51 15.83 -13.23
CA TYR A 83 3.40 14.99 -13.67
C TYR A 83 3.85 14.06 -14.82
N GLN A 84 3.67 12.77 -14.64
CA GLN A 84 4.12 11.72 -15.57
C GLN A 84 2.96 10.77 -15.87
N PRO A 85 2.13 11.04 -16.89
CA PRO A 85 1.05 10.12 -17.24
C PRO A 85 1.60 8.73 -17.60
N LEU A 86 0.79 7.71 -17.42
CA LEU A 86 1.07 6.38 -17.94
C LEU A 86 0.86 6.37 -19.46
N VAL A 87 1.60 5.50 -20.13
CA VAL A 87 1.33 5.16 -21.53
C VAL A 87 0.42 3.92 -21.53
N PRO A 88 -0.78 3.99 -22.11
CA PRO A 88 -1.71 2.87 -22.11
C PRO A 88 -1.09 1.58 -22.64
N GLY A 89 -1.19 0.51 -21.86
CA GLY A 89 -0.64 -0.80 -22.17
C GLY A 89 0.84 -0.99 -21.87
N GLU A 90 1.60 0.07 -21.60
CA GLU A 90 3.02 -0.05 -21.24
C GLU A 90 3.20 -0.39 -19.77
N LYS A 91 4.20 -1.23 -19.50
CA LYS A 91 4.57 -1.60 -18.13
C LYS A 91 5.36 -0.47 -17.48
N THR A 92 4.98 -0.12 -16.27
CA THR A 92 5.62 0.93 -15.47
C THR A 92 5.90 0.40 -14.07
N GLN A 93 7.09 0.68 -13.56
CA GLN A 93 7.42 0.40 -12.17
C GLN A 93 6.99 1.57 -11.28
N LEU A 94 6.30 1.25 -10.19
CA LEU A 94 5.85 2.19 -9.17
C LEU A 94 6.43 1.80 -7.82
N GLU A 95 6.78 2.79 -7.02
CA GLU A 95 7.08 2.60 -5.60
C GLU A 95 6.07 3.37 -4.77
N VAL A 96 5.35 2.68 -3.90
CA VAL A 96 4.30 3.25 -3.04
C VAL A 96 4.83 3.33 -1.62
N GLU A 97 4.84 4.53 -1.04
CA GLU A 97 5.08 4.70 0.39
C GLU A 97 3.92 4.09 1.18
N ILE A 98 4.23 3.25 2.14
CA ILE A 98 3.29 2.76 3.14
C ILE A 98 3.71 3.35 4.48
N TRP A 99 2.76 3.97 5.17
CA TRP A 99 3.03 4.68 6.40
C TRP A 99 3.74 3.81 7.44
N PRO A 100 4.64 4.39 8.24
CA PRO A 100 5.34 3.65 9.26
C PRO A 100 4.36 3.12 10.31
N ALA A 101 4.62 1.90 10.77
CA ALA A 101 3.82 1.28 11.81
C ALA A 101 4.68 0.46 12.76
N THR A 102 4.13 0.21 13.95
CA THR A 102 4.69 -0.75 14.89
C THR A 102 3.60 -1.77 15.23
N ALA A 103 3.89 -3.05 14.97
CA ALA A 103 2.96 -4.13 15.21
C ALA A 103 3.71 -5.41 15.59
N VAL A 104 3.12 -6.20 16.49
CA VAL A 104 3.59 -7.54 16.82
C VAL A 104 2.69 -8.56 16.14
N LEU A 105 3.25 -9.38 15.28
CA LEU A 105 2.60 -10.49 14.62
C LEU A 105 3.00 -11.77 15.34
N LYS A 106 2.02 -12.52 15.80
CA LYS A 106 2.27 -13.82 16.46
C LYS A 106 2.70 -14.89 15.46
N ALA A 107 3.39 -15.92 15.95
CA ALA A 107 3.60 -17.14 15.17
C ALA A 107 2.26 -17.63 14.60
N GLY A 108 2.26 -18.16 13.39
CA GLY A 108 1.05 -18.58 12.69
C GLY A 108 0.27 -17.45 11.99
N TYR A 109 0.48 -16.20 12.36
CA TYR A 109 -0.18 -15.06 11.69
C TYR A 109 0.33 -14.86 10.26
N ARG A 110 -0.49 -14.24 9.43
CA ARG A 110 -0.20 -13.96 8.02
C ARG A 110 -0.37 -12.48 7.73
N LEU A 111 0.56 -11.91 6.95
CA LEU A 111 0.37 -10.61 6.32
C LEU A 111 -0.52 -10.77 5.08
N LEU A 112 -1.45 -9.85 4.93
CA LEU A 112 -2.29 -9.68 3.75
C LEU A 112 -2.06 -8.26 3.22
N LEU A 113 -1.66 -8.16 1.96
CA LEU A 113 -1.57 -6.89 1.25
C LEU A 113 -2.78 -6.76 0.33
N ASN A 114 -3.63 -5.78 0.63
CA ASN A 114 -4.79 -5.43 -0.19
C ASN A 114 -4.39 -4.29 -1.12
N ILE A 115 -4.64 -4.43 -2.41
CA ILE A 115 -4.39 -3.38 -3.41
C ILE A 115 -5.71 -3.13 -4.13
N GLN A 116 -6.15 -1.89 -4.16
CA GLN A 116 -7.42 -1.51 -4.76
C GLN A 116 -7.36 -0.09 -5.34
N PRO A 117 -8.27 0.27 -6.27
CA PRO A 117 -8.26 1.58 -6.93
C PRO A 117 -8.98 2.69 -6.14
N TYR A 118 -9.42 2.43 -4.93
CA TYR A 118 -10.12 3.38 -4.07
C TYR A 118 -9.79 3.16 -2.60
N ASP A 119 -9.97 4.19 -1.79
CA ASP A 119 -9.75 4.13 -0.35
C ASP A 119 -10.88 3.36 0.34
N GLY A 120 -10.58 2.16 0.77
CA GLY A 120 -11.55 1.30 1.47
C GLY A 120 -11.06 0.81 2.83
N CYS A 121 -9.89 1.29 3.29
CA CYS A 121 -9.25 0.73 4.47
C CYS A 121 -10.08 0.90 5.75
N PHE A 122 -10.80 2.01 5.88
CA PHE A 122 -11.64 2.29 7.05
C PHE A 122 -13.09 1.82 6.90
N ALA A 123 -13.57 1.61 5.67
CA ALA A 123 -14.88 1.01 5.44
C ALA A 123 -14.97 -0.42 5.98
N ALA A 124 -13.87 -1.17 5.92
CA ALA A 124 -13.79 -2.54 6.46
C ALA A 124 -13.75 -2.57 8.00
N ALA A 125 -13.50 -1.48 8.67
CA ALA A 125 -13.50 -1.38 10.13
C ALA A 125 -14.92 -1.33 10.75
N GLY A 126 -15.97 -1.60 9.96
CA GLY A 126 -17.32 -1.90 10.47
C GLY A 126 -18.13 -0.71 10.95
N GLY A 127 -17.78 0.50 10.55
CA GLY A 127 -18.66 1.66 10.76
C GLY A 127 -19.68 1.78 9.61
N PRO A 128 -20.96 2.05 9.89
CA PRO A 128 -21.98 2.33 8.88
C PRO A 128 -21.67 3.58 8.04
N ASN A 129 -20.68 4.35 8.44
CA ASN A 129 -20.15 5.53 7.77
C ASN A 129 -18.63 5.38 7.65
N GLY A 130 -18.15 4.48 6.79
CA GLY A 130 -16.73 4.35 6.49
C GLY A 130 -16.13 5.73 6.22
N VAL A 131 -15.15 6.14 6.99
CA VAL A 131 -14.44 7.38 6.74
C VAL A 131 -13.45 7.10 5.61
N TYR A 132 -13.73 7.63 4.43
CA TYR A 132 -12.76 7.68 3.36
C TYR A 132 -11.78 8.82 3.65
N LEU A 133 -10.49 8.53 3.60
CA LEU A 133 -9.46 9.57 3.71
C LEU A 133 -9.35 10.40 2.43
N HIS A 134 -9.80 9.83 1.32
CA HIS A 134 -9.76 10.43 0.01
C HIS A 134 -11.13 10.36 -0.64
N GLU A 135 -11.46 11.41 -1.39
CA GLU A 135 -12.69 11.44 -2.15
C GLU A 135 -12.65 10.36 -3.24
N TYR A 136 -13.76 9.62 -3.35
CA TYR A 136 -13.92 8.59 -4.36
C TYR A 136 -14.78 9.12 -5.51
N ASP A 137 -14.17 9.22 -6.69
CA ASP A 137 -14.89 9.50 -7.93
C ASP A 137 -15.02 8.22 -8.76
N ALA A 138 -16.21 7.65 -8.79
CA ALA A 138 -16.50 6.43 -9.55
C ALA A 138 -16.36 6.62 -11.07
N THR A 139 -16.33 7.85 -11.56
CA THR A 139 -16.15 8.15 -12.99
C THR A 139 -14.69 8.28 -13.38
N TYR A 140 -13.80 8.46 -12.42
CA TYR A 140 -12.38 8.62 -12.67
C TYR A 140 -11.78 7.35 -13.25
N HIS A 141 -11.32 7.44 -14.50
CA HIS A 141 -10.84 6.30 -15.30
C HIS A 141 -11.81 5.12 -15.38
N ALA A 142 -13.13 5.38 -15.37
CA ALA A 142 -14.17 4.37 -15.49
C ALA A 142 -13.95 3.50 -16.73
N GLY A 143 -14.03 2.18 -16.55
CA GLY A 143 -13.78 1.20 -17.61
C GLY A 143 -12.32 0.91 -17.91
N ALA A 144 -11.36 1.53 -17.22
CA ALA A 144 -9.96 1.17 -17.34
C ALA A 144 -9.69 -0.21 -16.72
N SER A 145 -8.79 -0.96 -17.36
CA SER A 145 -8.25 -2.21 -16.83
C SER A 145 -6.82 -1.98 -16.35
N ASN A 146 -6.56 -2.33 -15.08
CA ASN A 146 -5.26 -2.23 -14.46
C ASN A 146 -4.71 -3.63 -14.22
N SER A 147 -3.45 -3.85 -14.59
CA SER A 147 -2.74 -5.12 -14.38
C SER A 147 -1.59 -4.94 -13.41
N ILE A 148 -1.40 -5.90 -12.53
CA ILE A 148 -0.24 -6.00 -11.63
C ILE A 148 0.54 -7.24 -12.03
N TYR A 149 1.84 -7.08 -12.24
CA TYR A 149 2.75 -8.15 -12.64
C TYR A 149 3.50 -8.70 -11.42
N THR A 150 3.56 -10.02 -11.32
CA THR A 150 4.24 -10.71 -10.22
C THR A 150 5.17 -11.78 -10.77
N GLY A 151 6.38 -11.87 -10.22
CA GLY A 151 7.37 -12.87 -10.62
C GLY A 151 8.14 -12.54 -11.91
N GLY A 152 9.01 -13.45 -12.31
CA GLY A 152 9.86 -13.27 -13.49
C GLY A 152 10.86 -12.13 -13.33
N SER A 153 11.05 -11.36 -14.39
CA SER A 153 11.93 -10.18 -14.43
C SER A 153 11.29 -8.91 -13.81
N GLU A 154 10.00 -8.96 -13.46
CA GLU A 154 9.20 -7.83 -12.99
C GLU A 154 8.51 -8.17 -11.66
N PRO A 155 9.29 -8.46 -10.60
CA PRO A 155 8.72 -8.85 -9.31
C PRO A 155 8.10 -7.64 -8.61
N SER A 156 6.80 -7.73 -8.31
CA SER A 156 6.18 -6.85 -7.32
C SER A 156 6.49 -7.37 -5.91
N TYR A 157 6.71 -6.48 -4.96
CA TYR A 157 7.13 -6.84 -3.61
C TYR A 157 6.59 -5.88 -2.55
N LEU A 158 6.55 -6.36 -1.31
CA LEU A 158 6.36 -5.56 -0.10
C LEU A 158 7.63 -5.62 0.74
N GLN A 159 8.26 -4.47 0.97
CA GLN A 159 9.39 -4.31 1.89
C GLN A 159 8.85 -3.86 3.25
N ILE A 160 9.26 -4.56 4.31
CA ILE A 160 8.87 -4.26 5.70
C ILE A 160 10.10 -4.17 6.59
N ALA A 161 10.05 -3.30 7.59
CA ALA A 161 11.09 -3.22 8.63
C ALA A 161 10.76 -4.19 9.75
N VAL A 162 11.65 -5.18 9.98
CA VAL A 162 11.52 -6.17 11.04
C VAL A 162 12.58 -5.91 12.12
N VAL A 163 12.14 -5.84 13.37
CA VAL A 163 13.07 -5.75 14.51
C VAL A 163 13.61 -7.14 14.80
N PRO A 164 14.95 -7.33 14.76
CA PRO A 164 15.54 -8.60 15.12
C PRO A 164 15.20 -8.97 16.57
N PHE A 165 14.77 -10.20 16.79
CA PHE A 165 14.59 -10.72 18.14
C PHE A 165 16.00 -10.83 18.77
N LYS A 166 16.27 -10.07 19.84
CA LYS A 166 17.44 -10.34 20.67
C LYS A 166 17.10 -11.55 21.54
N GLN A 167 17.81 -12.65 21.30
CA GLN A 167 17.83 -13.80 22.20
C GLN A 167 18.42 -13.41 23.53
#